data_8e76637c815bbc9078f861f0ddd3c74d
#
_entry.id   8e76637c815bbc9078f861f0ddd3c74d
#
_cell.length_a   1.000
_cell.length_b   1.000
_cell.length_c   1.000
_cell.angle_alpha   90.00
_cell.angle_beta   90.00
_cell.angle_gamma   90.00
#
_symmetry.space_group_name_H-M   'P 1'
#
loop_
_entity.id
_entity.type
_entity.pdbx_description
1 polymer ?
#
loop_
_entity_poly.entity_id
_entity_poly.type
_entity_poly.pdbx_seq_one_letter_code
_entity_poly.pdbx_strand_id
1 'polypeptide(L)'
;MKHFMKCLVLLSLWLWICPMLAAQSVRLDKGARAIGVGGAFTGLANSAFALFYNPAGLMLLSSREVSFFYAQPFGLTELADFCAVYADPQTLPQGFGAFGAAVRRFGFELYNETALSIAYANVFERRFFFGVNLSYQLTAVQGYGNAGAFGVDAGILVLITPELSLGVSAINLNRPSMGISSEPLAQVYMAGLSYRLLKNLRAFLDVEKDIRYPLSFKSGLEFDAVQYVSLRAGFSTEPQRISGGIGVHYAMVDADYAFLTHPELGLSHHLTLSLRLGGTSETAQDDFDRLIDEAFMVKPPIKEGERINLNTATFQDLMRLPRMTRALADHILRYRQEYKRFESVEELKNIRGVSEALFSAWQRFLFVEP
;
A
#
# COMPACT_ATOMS: atom_id res chain seq x y z
N MET A 1 27.19 39.70 -44.20
CA MET A 1 27.31 40.12 -42.80
C MET A 1 26.01 39.98 -41.99
N LYS A 2 24.87 40.53 -42.49
CA LYS A 2 23.59 40.48 -41.75
C LYS A 2 23.02 39.04 -41.49
N HIS A 3 23.26 38.08 -42.36
CA HIS A 3 22.80 36.70 -42.17
C HIS A 3 23.68 35.89 -41.20
N PHE A 4 24.98 36.16 -41.17
CA PHE A 4 25.91 35.52 -40.25
C PHE A 4 25.67 35.94 -38.80
N MET A 5 25.31 37.22 -38.59
CA MET A 5 24.97 37.76 -37.26
C MET A 5 23.63 37.21 -36.71
N LYS A 6 22.66 36.91 -37.61
CA LYS A 6 21.40 36.25 -37.21
C LYS A 6 21.61 34.80 -36.79
N CYS A 7 22.49 34.05 -37.47
CA CYS A 7 22.84 32.68 -37.06
C CYS A 7 23.59 32.66 -35.74
N LEU A 8 24.46 33.63 -35.45
CA LEU A 8 25.16 33.73 -34.18
C LEU A 8 24.21 34.04 -33.00
N VAL A 9 23.21 34.91 -33.22
CA VAL A 9 22.19 35.26 -32.22
C VAL A 9 21.27 34.07 -31.96
N LEU A 10 20.89 33.31 -32.98
CA LEU A 10 20.10 32.07 -32.80
C LEU A 10 20.90 30.98 -32.12
N LEU A 11 22.20 30.84 -32.40
CA LEU A 11 23.08 29.88 -31.71
C LEU A 11 23.29 30.30 -30.25
N SER A 12 23.41 31.58 -29.93
CA SER A 12 23.54 32.06 -28.55
C SER A 12 22.23 31.91 -27.75
N LEU A 13 21.07 32.08 -28.40
CA LEU A 13 19.79 31.77 -27.75
C LEU A 13 19.61 30.26 -27.45
N TRP A 14 20.14 29.39 -28.30
CA TRP A 14 20.12 27.95 -28.06
C TRP A 14 21.01 27.50 -26.89
N LEU A 15 22.13 28.20 -26.65
CA LEU A 15 23.03 27.95 -25.54
C LEU A 15 22.46 28.41 -24.17
N TRP A 16 21.44 29.29 -24.18
CA TRP A 16 20.77 29.72 -22.95
C TRP A 16 19.57 28.84 -22.55
N ILE A 17 19.18 27.87 -23.40
CA ILE A 17 18.13 26.88 -23.14
C ILE A 17 18.76 25.49 -22.78
N CYS A 18 20.02 25.48 -22.36
CA CYS A 18 20.54 24.29 -21.72
C CYS A 18 19.88 24.23 -20.33
N PRO A 19 18.91 23.32 -20.06
CA PRO A 19 18.43 23.15 -18.70
C PRO A 19 19.67 22.76 -17.90
N MET A 20 19.95 23.49 -16.82
CA MET A 20 20.89 23.02 -15.82
C MET A 20 20.46 21.58 -15.47
N LEU A 21 21.27 20.59 -15.87
CA LEU A 21 21.16 19.23 -15.35
C LEU A 21 21.54 19.31 -13.88
N ALA A 22 20.60 19.73 -13.04
CA ALA A 22 20.70 19.49 -11.63
C ALA A 22 20.63 17.96 -11.45
N ALA A 23 21.62 17.37 -10.84
CA ALA A 23 21.60 15.97 -10.43
C ALA A 23 20.49 15.83 -9.37
N GLN A 24 19.28 15.50 -9.80
CA GLN A 24 18.11 15.42 -8.94
C GLN A 24 17.88 13.97 -8.55
N SER A 25 17.68 13.73 -7.26
CA SER A 25 17.30 12.40 -6.78
C SER A 25 15.96 12.02 -7.41
N VAL A 26 15.95 10.99 -8.24
CA VAL A 26 14.75 10.48 -8.88
C VAL A 26 14.07 9.53 -7.91
N ARG A 27 12.77 9.73 -7.66
CA ARG A 27 12.00 8.76 -6.93
C ARG A 27 11.90 7.47 -7.74
N LEU A 28 12.42 6.38 -7.18
CA LEU A 28 12.27 5.04 -7.74
C LEU A 28 11.07 4.33 -7.09
N ASP A 29 10.19 3.77 -7.91
CA ASP A 29 9.07 2.95 -7.45
C ASP A 29 9.56 1.68 -6.72
N LYS A 30 8.80 1.19 -5.74
CA LYS A 30 9.14 0.06 -4.88
C LYS A 30 8.07 -1.02 -4.94
N GLY A 31 8.51 -2.28 -4.81
CA GLY A 31 7.62 -3.43 -4.87
C GLY A 31 7.27 -3.85 -6.29
N ALA A 32 7.64 -5.08 -6.67
CA ALA A 32 7.46 -5.59 -8.03
C ALA A 32 5.97 -5.61 -8.45
N ARG A 33 5.04 -5.88 -7.51
CA ARG A 33 3.60 -5.82 -7.79
C ARG A 33 3.16 -4.42 -8.25
N ALA A 34 3.52 -3.37 -7.52
CA ALA A 34 3.16 -2.00 -7.86
C ALA A 34 3.81 -1.55 -9.18
N ILE A 35 5.09 -1.92 -9.40
CA ILE A 35 5.82 -1.64 -10.63
C ILE A 35 5.17 -2.36 -11.82
N GLY A 36 4.74 -3.61 -11.65
CA GLY A 36 4.06 -4.40 -12.68
C GLY A 36 2.78 -3.75 -13.20
N VAL A 37 2.08 -2.96 -12.38
CA VAL A 37 0.89 -2.17 -12.77
C VAL A 37 1.24 -0.70 -13.12
N GLY A 38 2.46 -0.44 -13.60
CA GLY A 38 2.90 0.89 -14.05
C GLY A 38 3.17 1.90 -12.93
N GLY A 39 3.25 1.45 -11.68
CA GLY A 39 3.32 2.33 -10.51
C GLY A 39 1.99 3.00 -10.15
N ALA A 40 0.88 2.61 -10.77
CA ALA A 40 -0.46 3.08 -10.48
C ALA A 40 -1.03 2.34 -9.25
N PHE A 41 -0.60 2.71 -8.07
CA PHE A 41 -0.91 1.96 -6.85
C PHE A 41 -1.51 2.81 -5.72
N THR A 42 -1.63 4.12 -5.91
CA THR A 42 -2.10 5.10 -4.90
C THR A 42 -3.55 4.84 -4.47
N GLY A 43 -4.40 4.39 -5.42
CA GLY A 43 -5.83 4.13 -5.17
C GLY A 43 -6.12 2.85 -4.39
N LEU A 44 -5.15 1.96 -4.20
CA LEU A 44 -5.31 0.71 -3.46
C LEU A 44 -4.23 0.53 -2.37
N ALA A 45 -2.95 0.53 -2.74
CA ALA A 45 -1.78 0.42 -1.88
C ALA A 45 -1.88 -0.68 -0.78
N ASN A 46 -2.46 -1.84 -1.10
CA ASN A 46 -2.74 -2.92 -0.15
C ASN A 46 -1.58 -3.93 -0.04
N SER A 47 -0.39 -3.47 0.29
CA SER A 47 0.80 -4.28 0.60
C SER A 47 1.72 -3.51 1.56
N ALA A 48 2.74 -4.15 2.11
CA ALA A 48 3.73 -3.47 2.95
C ALA A 48 4.36 -2.26 2.25
N PHE A 49 4.47 -2.27 0.92
CA PHE A 49 4.99 -1.14 0.14
C PHE A 49 4.05 0.08 0.09
N ALA A 50 2.88 0.04 0.72
CA ALA A 50 2.01 1.21 0.91
C ALA A 50 2.75 2.43 1.47
N LEU A 51 3.78 2.22 2.30
CA LEU A 51 4.61 3.29 2.84
C LEU A 51 5.13 4.24 1.76
N PHE A 52 5.37 3.74 0.55
CA PHE A 52 5.99 4.48 -0.56
C PHE A 52 4.98 5.07 -1.55
N TYR A 53 3.71 4.66 -1.51
CA TYR A 53 2.66 5.11 -2.43
C TYR A 53 1.57 5.89 -1.71
N ASN A 54 0.95 5.26 -0.73
CA ASN A 54 -0.11 5.84 0.08
C ASN A 54 -0.13 5.16 1.45
N PRO A 55 0.42 5.77 2.49
CA PRO A 55 0.54 5.13 3.80
C PRO A 55 -0.81 4.73 4.42
N ALA A 56 -1.93 5.34 3.99
CA ALA A 56 -3.27 4.93 4.41
C ALA A 56 -3.59 3.47 4.06
N GLY A 57 -2.96 2.95 2.99
CA GLY A 57 -3.13 1.57 2.52
C GLY A 57 -2.63 0.50 3.48
N LEU A 58 -1.81 0.83 4.48
CA LEU A 58 -1.39 -0.11 5.53
C LEU A 58 -2.59 -0.72 6.27
N MET A 59 -3.69 0.04 6.39
CA MET A 59 -4.92 -0.46 7.00
C MET A 59 -5.69 -1.47 6.14
N LEU A 60 -5.33 -1.62 4.87
CA LEU A 60 -5.91 -2.63 3.98
C LEU A 60 -5.22 -3.99 4.06
N LEU A 61 -4.13 -4.09 4.83
CA LEU A 61 -3.52 -5.39 5.11
C LEU A 61 -4.34 -6.14 6.16
N SER A 62 -4.46 -7.43 5.96
CA SER A 62 -5.16 -8.35 6.88
C SER A 62 -4.22 -9.07 7.85
N SER A 63 -2.95 -9.15 7.50
CA SER A 63 -1.92 -9.86 8.26
C SER A 63 -0.64 -9.05 8.33
N ARG A 64 0.24 -9.41 9.25
CA ARG A 64 1.60 -8.87 9.28
C ARG A 64 2.35 -9.28 8.03
N GLU A 65 3.09 -8.36 7.46
CA GLU A 65 3.86 -8.61 6.25
C GLU A 65 5.31 -8.16 6.44
N VAL A 66 6.24 -9.06 6.11
CA VAL A 66 7.67 -8.76 5.96
C VAL A 66 8.00 -8.92 4.49
N SER A 67 8.47 -7.86 3.85
CA SER A 67 8.75 -7.87 2.42
C SER A 67 10.17 -7.41 2.12
N PHE A 68 10.82 -8.10 1.18
CA PHE A 68 12.13 -7.78 0.65
C PHE A 68 12.00 -7.45 -0.83
N PHE A 69 12.57 -6.33 -1.21
CA PHE A 69 12.61 -5.87 -2.60
C PHE A 69 14.04 -5.72 -3.05
N TYR A 70 14.31 -6.18 -4.26
CA TYR A 70 15.57 -5.98 -4.95
C TYR A 70 15.30 -5.53 -6.37
N ALA A 71 16.02 -4.52 -6.82
CA ALA A 71 15.97 -4.07 -8.20
C ALA A 71 17.38 -3.82 -8.74
N GLN A 72 17.50 -4.01 -10.04
CA GLN A 72 18.67 -3.70 -10.83
C GLN A 72 18.29 -2.73 -11.96
N PRO A 73 18.24 -1.41 -11.66
CA PRO A 73 17.86 -0.42 -12.64
C PRO A 73 18.77 -0.49 -13.87
N PHE A 74 18.15 -0.52 -15.04
CA PHE A 74 18.83 -0.48 -16.35
C PHE A 74 19.84 -1.61 -16.57
N GLY A 75 19.75 -2.71 -15.82
CA GLY A 75 20.71 -3.81 -15.87
C GLY A 75 22.09 -3.48 -15.28
N LEU A 76 22.24 -2.33 -14.61
CA LEU A 76 23.51 -1.91 -14.00
C LEU A 76 23.61 -2.47 -12.59
N THR A 77 24.59 -3.35 -12.36
CA THR A 77 24.82 -4.00 -11.04
C THR A 77 25.22 -2.99 -9.97
N GLU A 78 25.86 -1.91 -10.37
CA GLU A 78 26.31 -0.82 -9.50
C GLU A 78 25.15 0.01 -8.95
N LEU A 79 23.99 -0.02 -9.62
CA LEU A 79 22.81 0.74 -9.20
C LEU A 79 21.79 -0.14 -8.47
N ALA A 80 22.24 -1.12 -7.70
CA ALA A 80 21.35 -1.99 -6.94
C ALA A 80 20.47 -1.17 -5.97
N ASP A 81 19.17 -1.50 -5.93
CA ASP A 81 18.18 -0.93 -5.01
C ASP A 81 17.60 -2.05 -4.15
N PHE A 82 17.86 -1.99 -2.87
CA PHE A 82 17.37 -2.94 -1.88
C PHE A 82 16.44 -2.25 -0.91
N CYS A 83 15.33 -2.91 -0.57
CA CYS A 83 14.41 -2.43 0.44
C CYS A 83 13.86 -3.61 1.26
N ALA A 84 13.85 -3.45 2.59
CA ALA A 84 13.14 -4.33 3.51
C ALA A 84 12.02 -3.53 4.18
N VAL A 85 10.83 -4.12 4.24
CA VAL A 85 9.63 -3.47 4.77
C VAL A 85 8.95 -4.41 5.75
N TYR A 86 8.47 -3.86 6.85
CA TYR A 86 7.58 -4.51 7.81
C TYR A 86 6.30 -3.72 7.92
N ALA A 87 5.16 -4.39 7.88
CA ALA A 87 3.86 -3.79 8.09
C ALA A 87 3.04 -4.65 9.06
N ASP A 88 2.38 -4.01 10.00
CA ASP A 88 1.63 -4.66 11.06
C ASP A 88 0.28 -3.98 11.33
N PRO A 89 -0.81 -4.55 10.82
CA PRO A 89 -2.16 -4.07 11.09
C PRO A 89 -2.76 -4.63 12.38
N GLN A 90 -2.06 -5.51 13.12
CA GLN A 90 -2.65 -6.35 14.16
C GLN A 90 -2.04 -6.20 15.56
N THR A 91 -0.77 -5.77 15.70
CA THR A 91 -0.09 -5.74 17.01
C THR A 91 -0.60 -4.66 17.93
N LEU A 92 -0.99 -3.51 17.39
CA LEU A 92 -1.60 -2.46 18.19
C LEU A 92 -2.98 -2.89 18.70
N PRO A 93 -3.37 -2.48 19.91
CA PRO A 93 -4.71 -2.76 20.42
C PRO A 93 -5.77 -2.34 19.40
N GLN A 94 -6.90 -3.04 19.38
CA GLN A 94 -7.99 -2.77 18.44
C GLN A 94 -8.39 -1.30 18.46
N GLY A 95 -8.45 -0.68 17.28
CA GLY A 95 -8.72 0.75 17.10
C GLY A 95 -7.49 1.67 17.09
N PHE A 96 -6.30 1.15 17.38
CA PHE A 96 -5.05 1.94 17.35
C PHE A 96 -4.37 1.96 15.96
N GLY A 97 -4.95 1.31 14.95
CA GLY A 97 -4.47 1.37 13.58
C GLY A 97 -3.34 0.40 13.24
N ALA A 98 -2.68 0.64 12.10
CA ALA A 98 -1.59 -0.13 11.55
C ALA A 98 -0.26 0.63 11.66
N PHE A 99 0.83 -0.13 11.80
CA PHE A 99 2.19 0.39 11.85
C PHE A 99 3.01 -0.18 10.68
N GLY A 100 3.95 0.59 10.17
CA GLY A 100 4.90 0.14 9.16
C GLY A 100 6.30 0.69 9.41
N ALA A 101 7.32 -0.06 9.00
CA ALA A 101 8.71 0.37 9.02
C ALA A 101 9.44 -0.12 7.77
N ALA A 102 10.38 0.67 7.27
CA ALA A 102 11.17 0.29 6.11
C ALA A 102 12.61 0.78 6.23
N VAL A 103 13.51 0.00 5.65
CA VAL A 103 14.88 0.40 5.36
C VAL A 103 15.16 0.21 3.88
N ARG A 104 15.72 1.22 3.24
CA ARG A 104 16.12 1.19 1.83
C ARG A 104 17.60 1.53 1.71
N ARG A 105 18.28 0.87 0.77
CA ARG A 105 19.61 1.23 0.33
C ARG A 105 19.68 1.16 -1.20
N PHE A 106 20.12 2.26 -1.81
CA PHE A 106 20.31 2.40 -3.25
C PHE A 106 21.75 2.84 -3.53
N GLY A 107 22.30 2.36 -4.63
CA GLY A 107 23.59 2.81 -5.14
C GLY A 107 24.74 1.85 -4.84
N PHE A 108 25.96 2.39 -4.83
CA PHE A 108 27.22 1.64 -4.79
C PHE A 108 28.22 2.31 -3.82
N GLU A 109 29.47 1.85 -3.81
CA GLU A 109 30.48 2.29 -2.83
C GLU A 109 30.75 3.79 -2.87
N LEU A 110 30.82 4.39 -4.08
CA LEU A 110 31.12 5.82 -4.24
C LEU A 110 29.92 6.73 -4.01
N TYR A 111 28.71 6.24 -4.24
CA TYR A 111 27.46 6.96 -4.04
C TYR A 111 26.38 6.03 -3.51
N ASN A 112 25.85 6.31 -2.33
CA ASN A 112 24.74 5.56 -1.81
C ASN A 112 23.71 6.45 -1.11
N GLU A 113 22.46 6.03 -1.22
CA GLU A 113 21.33 6.57 -0.49
C GLU A 113 20.82 5.51 0.49
N THR A 114 20.65 5.88 1.74
CA THR A 114 19.98 5.06 2.76
C THR A 114 18.78 5.82 3.27
N ALA A 115 17.63 5.16 3.35
CA ALA A 115 16.43 5.73 3.94
C ALA A 115 15.86 4.82 5.00
N LEU A 116 15.45 5.41 6.12
CA LEU A 116 14.69 4.77 7.19
C LEU A 116 13.31 5.40 7.21
N SER A 117 12.27 4.60 7.31
CA SER A 117 10.88 5.09 7.31
C SER A 117 10.09 4.41 8.42
N ILE A 118 9.21 5.15 9.05
CA ILE A 118 8.18 4.66 9.97
C ILE A 118 6.84 5.24 9.57
N ALA A 119 5.81 4.42 9.52
CA ALA A 119 4.49 4.83 9.10
C ALA A 119 3.43 4.40 10.11
N TYR A 120 2.39 5.18 10.18
CA TYR A 120 1.18 4.90 10.94
C TYR A 120 -0.04 5.16 10.08
N ALA A 121 -1.03 4.27 10.17
CA ALA A 121 -2.30 4.45 9.50
C ALA A 121 -3.47 4.06 10.42
N ASN A 122 -4.62 4.65 10.16
CA ASN A 122 -5.85 4.31 10.87
C ASN A 122 -7.06 4.45 9.94
N VAL A 123 -8.22 4.00 10.40
CA VAL A 123 -9.48 4.01 9.66
C VAL A 123 -10.57 4.72 10.44
N PHE A 124 -11.35 5.56 9.75
CA PHE A 124 -12.55 6.18 10.25
C PHE A 124 -13.77 5.64 9.49
N GLU A 125 -14.82 5.27 10.21
CA GLU A 125 -16.07 4.71 9.63
C GLU A 125 -15.88 3.57 8.62
N ARG A 126 -14.82 2.76 8.82
CA ARG A 126 -14.49 1.56 8.01
C ARG A 126 -14.21 1.80 6.53
N ARG A 127 -14.37 3.03 6.02
CA ARG A 127 -14.21 3.38 4.60
C ARG A 127 -13.21 4.47 4.34
N PHE A 128 -12.90 5.29 5.36
CA PHE A 128 -11.98 6.41 5.27
C PHE A 128 -10.68 6.05 5.97
N PHE A 129 -9.64 5.83 5.22
CA PHE A 129 -8.32 5.49 5.73
C PHE A 129 -7.41 6.69 5.61
N PHE A 130 -6.58 6.91 6.61
CA PHE A 130 -5.57 7.96 6.60
C PHE A 130 -4.26 7.40 7.13
N GLY A 131 -3.15 7.94 6.64
CA GLY A 131 -1.83 7.49 7.03
C GLY A 131 -0.78 8.58 6.92
N VAL A 132 0.26 8.44 7.72
CA VAL A 132 1.43 9.33 7.73
C VAL A 132 2.68 8.45 7.73
N ASN A 133 3.70 8.86 6.98
CA ASN A 133 5.02 8.25 6.97
C ASN A 133 6.07 9.32 7.29
N LEU A 134 6.97 9.00 8.21
CA LEU A 134 8.15 9.81 8.53
C LEU A 134 9.37 9.08 8.00
N SER A 135 10.20 9.77 7.23
CA SER A 135 11.41 9.19 6.66
C SER A 135 12.63 10.04 7.00
N TYR A 136 13.75 9.37 7.21
CA TYR A 136 15.06 9.99 7.25
C TYR A 136 15.90 9.45 6.10
N GLN A 137 16.30 10.34 5.20
CA GLN A 137 17.11 10.02 4.04
C GLN A 137 18.54 10.52 4.26
N LEU A 138 19.51 9.65 4.03
CA LEU A 138 20.93 9.92 4.11
C LEU A 138 21.56 9.62 2.75
N THR A 139 22.23 10.60 2.16
CA THR A 139 23.06 10.42 0.96
C THR A 139 24.52 10.54 1.36
N ALA A 140 25.31 9.55 0.98
CA ALA A 140 26.75 9.52 1.18
C ALA A 140 27.47 9.51 -0.17
N VAL A 141 28.42 10.42 -0.35
CA VAL A 141 29.25 10.53 -1.56
C VAL A 141 30.72 10.49 -1.14
N GLN A 142 31.47 9.50 -1.64
CA GLN A 142 32.85 9.33 -1.31
C GLN A 142 33.69 10.58 -1.67
N GLY A 143 34.45 11.10 -0.73
CA GLY A 143 35.24 12.33 -0.89
C GLY A 143 34.45 13.62 -0.69
N TYR A 144 33.11 13.60 -0.64
CA TYR A 144 32.29 14.77 -0.44
C TYR A 144 31.48 14.78 0.88
N GLY A 145 31.44 13.65 1.59
CA GLY A 145 30.79 13.54 2.90
C GLY A 145 29.34 13.04 2.80
N ASN A 146 28.55 13.35 3.85
CA ASN A 146 27.20 12.85 4.01
C ASN A 146 26.22 14.03 4.17
N ALA A 147 25.03 13.88 3.66
CA ALA A 147 23.94 14.81 3.88
C ALA A 147 22.64 14.06 4.21
N GLY A 148 21.85 14.57 5.13
CA GLY A 148 20.60 13.93 5.56
C GLY A 148 19.43 14.91 5.57
N ALA A 149 18.21 14.37 5.39
CA ALA A 149 16.98 15.13 5.45
C ALA A 149 15.83 14.30 6.00
N PHE A 150 14.87 14.96 6.70
CA PHE A 150 13.64 14.36 7.19
C PHE A 150 12.50 14.66 6.23
N GLY A 151 11.83 13.62 5.76
CA GLY A 151 10.63 13.68 4.94
C GLY A 151 9.37 13.35 5.75
N VAL A 152 8.26 14.00 5.40
CA VAL A 152 6.92 13.71 5.92
C VAL A 152 6.00 13.46 4.75
N ASP A 153 5.39 12.28 4.73
CA ASP A 153 4.40 11.90 3.72
C ASP A 153 3.04 11.72 4.39
N ALA A 154 1.97 11.98 3.66
CA ALA A 154 0.62 11.73 4.12
C ALA A 154 -0.24 11.14 3.00
N GLY A 155 -1.25 10.36 3.40
CA GLY A 155 -2.17 9.75 2.46
C GLY A 155 -3.57 9.57 3.02
N ILE A 156 -4.54 9.57 2.11
CA ILE A 156 -5.94 9.27 2.36
C ILE A 156 -6.37 8.24 1.32
N LEU A 157 -7.18 7.28 1.74
CA LEU A 157 -7.79 6.30 0.86
C LEU A 157 -9.25 6.11 1.28
N VAL A 158 -10.14 6.02 0.30
CA VAL A 158 -11.58 5.89 0.53
C VAL A 158 -12.13 4.75 -0.31
N LEU A 159 -12.88 3.85 0.33
CA LEU A 159 -13.66 2.83 -0.36
C LEU A 159 -15.02 3.43 -0.73
N ILE A 160 -15.23 3.71 -2.02
CA ILE A 160 -16.48 4.32 -2.55
C ILE A 160 -17.55 3.26 -2.73
N THR A 161 -17.21 2.16 -3.41
CA THR A 161 -18.03 0.94 -3.54
C THR A 161 -17.18 -0.30 -3.26
N PRO A 162 -17.75 -1.50 -3.17
CA PRO A 162 -16.96 -2.72 -3.05
C PRO A 162 -15.94 -2.92 -4.16
N GLU A 163 -16.17 -2.32 -5.33
CA GLU A 163 -15.31 -2.44 -6.50
C GLU A 163 -14.37 -1.24 -6.68
N LEU A 164 -14.71 -0.06 -6.13
CA LEU A 164 -14.03 1.21 -6.40
C LEU A 164 -13.41 1.79 -5.15
N SER A 165 -12.10 2.00 -5.17
CA SER A 165 -11.36 2.79 -4.18
C SER A 165 -10.68 3.99 -4.82
N LEU A 166 -10.57 5.09 -4.06
CA LEU A 166 -9.86 6.31 -4.43
C LEU A 166 -8.79 6.59 -3.38
N GLY A 167 -7.62 7.01 -3.82
CA GLY A 167 -6.51 7.40 -2.96
C GLY A 167 -5.91 8.73 -3.37
N VAL A 168 -5.46 9.50 -2.39
CA VAL A 168 -4.65 10.69 -2.58
C VAL A 168 -3.48 10.61 -1.63
N SER A 169 -2.27 10.93 -2.10
CA SER A 169 -1.10 11.01 -1.24
C SER A 169 -0.17 12.14 -1.64
N ALA A 170 0.63 12.58 -0.70
CA ALA A 170 1.65 13.57 -0.88
C ALA A 170 2.92 13.13 -0.17
N ILE A 171 4.03 13.14 -0.91
CA ILE A 171 5.35 12.76 -0.45
C ILE A 171 6.17 14.01 -0.24
N ASN A 172 6.95 14.03 0.86
CA ASN A 172 7.79 15.16 1.25
C ASN A 172 7.00 16.48 1.39
N LEU A 173 5.84 16.43 2.08
CA LEU A 173 4.99 17.60 2.35
C LEU A 173 5.73 18.75 2.99
N ASN A 174 6.70 18.47 3.84
CA ASN A 174 7.52 19.44 4.55
C ASN A 174 8.63 20.08 3.69
N ARG A 175 8.72 19.72 2.39
CA ARG A 175 9.73 20.24 1.45
C ARG A 175 11.15 20.13 1.98
N PRO A 176 11.61 18.94 2.36
CA PRO A 176 12.93 18.78 2.93
C PRO A 176 14.01 19.11 1.89
N SER A 177 15.11 19.65 2.37
CA SER A 177 16.30 19.90 1.57
C SER A 177 17.51 19.19 2.16
N MET A 178 18.45 18.82 1.30
CA MET A 178 19.61 18.01 1.66
C MET A 178 20.90 18.78 1.44
N GLY A 179 21.83 18.67 2.39
CA GLY A 179 23.18 19.23 2.30
C GLY A 179 23.27 20.74 2.45
N ILE A 180 24.51 21.25 2.31
CA ILE A 180 24.82 22.69 2.44
C ILE A 180 24.21 23.49 1.29
N SER A 181 24.12 22.91 0.09
CA SER A 181 23.48 23.50 -1.09
C SER A 181 21.96 23.57 -0.99
N SER A 182 21.35 22.99 0.07
CA SER A 182 19.90 22.95 0.28
C SER A 182 19.15 22.37 -0.93
N GLU A 183 19.69 21.28 -1.53
CA GLU A 183 19.05 20.59 -2.65
C GLU A 183 17.68 20.04 -2.24
N PRO A 184 16.56 20.47 -2.83
CA PRO A 184 15.23 20.03 -2.43
C PRO A 184 15.00 18.58 -2.85
N LEU A 185 14.49 17.74 -1.93
CA LEU A 185 14.00 16.41 -2.26
C LEU A 185 12.73 16.47 -3.12
N ALA A 186 12.48 15.38 -3.84
CA ALA A 186 11.29 15.24 -4.67
C ALA A 186 10.01 15.45 -3.84
N GLN A 187 9.22 16.47 -4.18
CA GLN A 187 7.88 16.64 -3.62
C GLN A 187 6.87 16.14 -4.65
N VAL A 188 6.09 15.12 -4.28
CA VAL A 188 5.21 14.42 -5.21
C VAL A 188 3.80 14.38 -4.67
N TYR A 189 2.84 14.73 -5.50
CA TYR A 189 1.41 14.59 -5.26
C TYR A 189 0.83 13.52 -6.16
N MET A 190 0.05 12.62 -5.61
CA MET A 190 -0.57 11.52 -6.33
C MET A 190 -2.06 11.46 -6.03
N ALA A 191 -2.84 11.17 -7.06
CA ALA A 191 -4.24 10.81 -6.94
C ALA A 191 -4.50 9.60 -7.81
N GLY A 192 -5.14 8.58 -7.26
CA GLY A 192 -5.34 7.33 -7.96
C GLY A 192 -6.68 6.68 -7.65
N LEU A 193 -7.09 5.83 -8.55
CA LEU A 193 -8.23 4.96 -8.38
C LEU A 193 -7.87 3.50 -8.67
N SER A 194 -8.56 2.59 -8.01
CA SER A 194 -8.53 1.17 -8.32
C SER A 194 -9.97 0.70 -8.51
N TYR A 195 -10.22 0.00 -9.60
CA TYR A 195 -11.54 -0.51 -9.94
C TYR A 195 -11.49 -2.00 -10.28
N ARG A 196 -12.30 -2.81 -9.59
CA ARG A 196 -12.44 -4.24 -9.85
C ARG A 196 -13.43 -4.45 -10.98
N LEU A 197 -12.91 -4.68 -12.19
CA LEU A 197 -13.70 -4.90 -13.41
C LEU A 197 -14.43 -6.26 -13.37
N LEU A 198 -13.73 -7.30 -12.92
CA LEU A 198 -14.22 -8.66 -12.73
C LEU A 198 -13.70 -9.18 -11.38
N LYS A 199 -14.18 -10.33 -10.93
CA LYS A 199 -13.67 -10.95 -9.69
C LYS A 199 -12.16 -11.16 -9.70
N ASN A 200 -11.60 -11.44 -10.87
CA ASN A 200 -10.18 -11.72 -11.08
C ASN A 200 -9.47 -10.67 -11.95
N LEU A 201 -10.07 -9.50 -12.20
CA LEU A 201 -9.46 -8.43 -13.00
C LEU A 201 -9.66 -7.08 -12.34
N ARG A 202 -8.56 -6.40 -12.07
CA ARG A 202 -8.52 -5.07 -11.47
C ARG A 202 -7.78 -4.09 -12.38
N ALA A 203 -8.32 -2.90 -12.52
CA ALA A 203 -7.70 -1.78 -13.22
C ALA A 203 -7.24 -0.71 -12.22
N PHE A 204 -6.15 -0.05 -12.55
CA PHE A 204 -5.55 1.03 -11.78
C PHE A 204 -5.31 2.24 -12.68
N LEU A 205 -5.58 3.42 -12.17
CA LEU A 205 -5.29 4.69 -12.83
C LEU A 205 -4.79 5.70 -11.79
N ASP A 206 -3.61 6.25 -12.00
CA ASP A 206 -3.03 7.27 -11.14
C ASP A 206 -2.60 8.49 -11.97
N VAL A 207 -2.67 9.64 -11.34
CA VAL A 207 -2.08 10.90 -11.80
C VAL A 207 -1.03 11.29 -10.78
N GLU A 208 0.20 11.49 -11.24
CA GLU A 208 1.33 11.89 -10.41
C GLU A 208 1.90 13.22 -10.86
N LYS A 209 2.15 14.12 -9.92
CA LYS A 209 2.83 15.38 -10.11
C LYS A 209 4.02 15.50 -9.16
N ASP A 210 5.21 15.21 -9.63
CA ASP A 210 6.45 15.76 -9.06
C ASP A 210 6.51 17.24 -9.46
N ILE A 211 6.76 18.14 -8.49
CA ILE A 211 6.77 19.58 -8.77
C ILE A 211 7.82 19.99 -9.82
N ARG A 212 8.83 19.16 -10.04
CA ARG A 212 9.98 19.40 -10.95
C ARG A 212 9.73 18.88 -12.37
N TYR A 213 8.81 17.93 -12.55
CA TYR A 213 8.56 17.22 -13.81
C TYR A 213 7.15 17.47 -14.33
N PRO A 214 6.88 17.22 -15.61
CA PRO A 214 5.52 17.23 -16.16
C PRO A 214 4.58 16.29 -15.40
N LEU A 215 3.28 16.44 -15.64
CA LEU A 215 2.26 15.56 -15.10
C LEU A 215 2.40 14.18 -15.72
N SER A 216 2.43 13.13 -14.88
CA SER A 216 2.49 11.74 -15.31
C SER A 216 1.14 11.06 -15.10
N PHE A 217 0.65 10.37 -16.13
CA PHE A 217 -0.47 9.46 -16.05
C PHE A 217 0.07 8.03 -16.00
N LYS A 218 -0.42 7.26 -15.03
CA LYS A 218 -0.06 5.85 -14.84
C LYS A 218 -1.30 5.00 -14.95
N SER A 219 -1.20 3.85 -15.60
CA SER A 219 -2.30 2.90 -15.70
C SER A 219 -1.79 1.48 -15.59
N GLY A 220 -2.62 0.58 -15.05
CA GLY A 220 -2.27 -0.82 -14.89
C GLY A 220 -3.47 -1.73 -14.86
N LEU A 221 -3.20 -2.99 -15.15
CA LEU A 221 -4.11 -4.11 -15.02
C LEU A 221 -3.45 -5.21 -14.20
N GLU A 222 -4.20 -5.80 -13.29
CA GLU A 222 -3.82 -7.00 -12.54
C GLU A 222 -4.89 -8.06 -12.80
N PHE A 223 -4.47 -9.21 -13.29
CA PHE A 223 -5.31 -10.34 -13.64
C PHE A 223 -4.87 -11.59 -12.88
N ASP A 224 -5.73 -12.10 -11.99
CA ASP A 224 -5.53 -13.34 -11.27
C ASP A 224 -5.93 -14.50 -12.22
N ALA A 225 -4.92 -15.03 -12.91
CA ALA A 225 -5.13 -16.06 -13.95
C ALA A 225 -5.61 -17.38 -13.36
N VAL A 226 -5.05 -17.74 -12.20
CA VAL A 226 -5.47 -18.87 -11.36
C VAL A 226 -5.26 -18.46 -9.89
N GLN A 227 -5.75 -19.28 -8.97
CA GLN A 227 -5.70 -19.01 -7.51
C GLN A 227 -4.33 -18.56 -6.98
N TYR A 228 -3.23 -19.02 -7.59
CA TYR A 228 -1.87 -18.77 -7.09
C TYR A 228 -1.03 -17.89 -8.02
N VAL A 229 -1.56 -17.43 -9.15
CA VAL A 229 -0.77 -16.70 -10.16
C VAL A 229 -1.51 -15.45 -10.62
N SER A 230 -0.86 -14.30 -10.45
CA SER A 230 -1.31 -13.02 -10.95
C SER A 230 -0.42 -12.52 -12.07
N LEU A 231 -1.01 -12.00 -13.15
CA LEU A 231 -0.34 -11.35 -14.26
C LEU A 231 -0.61 -9.87 -14.23
N ARG A 232 0.38 -9.07 -14.58
CA ARG A 232 0.29 -7.60 -14.50
C ARG A 232 0.83 -6.96 -15.78
N ALA A 233 0.19 -5.86 -16.18
CA ALA A 233 0.66 -4.99 -17.24
C ALA A 233 0.43 -3.54 -16.84
N GLY A 234 1.35 -2.65 -17.19
CA GLY A 234 1.27 -1.25 -16.83
C GLY A 234 1.94 -0.33 -17.82
N PHE A 235 1.55 0.94 -17.73
CA PHE A 235 2.06 2.01 -18.59
C PHE A 235 2.14 3.32 -17.79
N SER A 236 3.16 4.14 -18.07
CA SER A 236 3.26 5.51 -17.57
C SER A 236 3.70 6.46 -18.69
N THR A 237 3.29 7.74 -18.61
CA THR A 237 3.56 8.75 -19.66
C THR A 237 4.85 9.52 -19.42
N GLU A 238 5.18 9.81 -18.15
CA GLU A 238 6.35 10.63 -17.80
C GLU A 238 7.18 9.99 -16.69
N PRO A 239 8.32 9.44 -17.04
CA PRO A 239 8.78 9.11 -18.39
C PRO A 239 7.92 8.00 -19.00
N GLN A 240 7.88 7.94 -20.33
CA GLN A 240 7.13 6.89 -21.03
C GLN A 240 7.76 5.54 -20.75
N ARG A 241 7.00 4.66 -20.07
CA ARG A 241 7.47 3.33 -19.66
C ARG A 241 6.36 2.30 -19.82
N ILE A 242 6.76 1.11 -20.19
CA ILE A 242 5.92 -0.08 -20.20
C ILE A 242 6.43 -1.01 -19.09
N SER A 243 5.54 -1.59 -18.34
CA SER A 243 5.86 -2.59 -17.33
C SER A 243 5.02 -3.84 -17.51
N GLY A 244 5.53 -4.94 -17.02
CA GLY A 244 4.81 -6.19 -16.90
C GLY A 244 5.31 -6.96 -15.68
N GLY A 245 4.49 -7.85 -15.17
CA GLY A 245 4.87 -8.62 -13.98
C GLY A 245 4.10 -9.91 -13.85
N ILE A 246 4.65 -10.80 -13.02
CA ILE A 246 4.04 -12.03 -12.59
C ILE A 246 4.18 -12.15 -11.07
N GLY A 247 3.13 -12.56 -10.40
CA GLY A 247 3.12 -12.88 -8.98
C GLY A 247 2.75 -14.34 -8.76
N VAL A 248 3.43 -14.98 -7.80
CA VAL A 248 3.10 -16.31 -7.32
C VAL A 248 2.81 -16.24 -5.83
N HIS A 249 1.61 -16.67 -5.45
CA HIS A 249 1.09 -16.59 -4.09
C HIS A 249 0.85 -18.00 -3.56
N TYR A 250 1.60 -18.42 -2.55
CA TYR A 250 1.43 -19.74 -1.98
C TYR A 250 1.56 -19.73 -0.46
N ALA A 251 0.51 -20.15 0.22
CA ALA A 251 0.42 -20.13 1.67
C ALA A 251 0.75 -18.74 2.24
N MET A 252 1.83 -18.61 2.98
CA MET A 252 2.28 -17.36 3.59
C MET A 252 3.33 -16.59 2.75
N VAL A 253 3.68 -17.10 1.57
CA VAL A 253 4.76 -16.54 0.73
C VAL A 253 4.18 -15.98 -0.55
N ASP A 254 4.53 -14.73 -0.87
CA ASP A 254 4.26 -14.10 -2.16
C ASP A 254 5.60 -13.76 -2.82
N ALA A 255 5.78 -14.19 -4.06
CA ALA A 255 6.95 -13.90 -4.87
C ALA A 255 6.51 -13.17 -6.14
N ASP A 256 6.97 -11.95 -6.31
CA ASP A 256 6.63 -11.10 -7.45
C ASP A 256 7.86 -10.75 -8.25
N TYR A 257 7.73 -10.82 -9.56
CA TYR A 257 8.69 -10.29 -10.52
C TYR A 257 8.02 -9.24 -11.39
N ALA A 258 8.75 -8.17 -11.69
CA ALA A 258 8.34 -7.19 -12.69
C ALA A 258 9.53 -6.73 -13.53
N PHE A 259 9.25 -6.36 -14.76
CA PHE A 259 10.15 -5.60 -15.60
C PHE A 259 9.59 -4.22 -15.88
N LEU A 260 10.47 -3.26 -16.10
CA LEU A 260 10.14 -1.89 -16.45
C LEU A 260 11.08 -1.44 -17.58
N THR A 261 10.50 -0.94 -18.67
CA THR A 261 11.26 -0.39 -19.78
C THR A 261 11.56 1.10 -19.56
N HIS A 262 12.69 1.55 -20.07
CA HIS A 262 12.99 2.98 -20.18
C HIS A 262 13.44 3.27 -21.63
N PRO A 263 12.93 4.32 -22.30
CA PRO A 263 13.19 4.56 -23.72
C PRO A 263 14.68 4.64 -24.08
N GLU A 264 15.49 5.20 -23.19
CA GLU A 264 16.92 5.45 -23.44
C GLU A 264 17.85 4.52 -22.64
N LEU A 265 17.41 4.06 -21.46
CA LEU A 265 18.27 3.33 -20.52
C LEU A 265 18.03 1.81 -20.51
N GLY A 266 17.03 1.34 -21.27
CA GLY A 266 16.76 -0.10 -21.43
C GLY A 266 15.87 -0.69 -20.36
N LEU A 267 16.14 -1.93 -19.97
CA LEU A 267 15.26 -2.75 -19.13
C LEU A 267 15.76 -2.77 -17.68
N SER A 268 14.83 -2.68 -16.76
CA SER A 268 15.07 -2.88 -15.32
C SER A 268 14.31 -4.10 -14.82
N HIS A 269 14.91 -4.86 -13.91
CA HIS A 269 14.34 -6.04 -13.30
C HIS A 269 14.07 -5.80 -11.82
N HIS A 270 12.91 -6.23 -11.35
CA HIS A 270 12.44 -5.99 -10.00
C HIS A 270 11.91 -7.30 -9.40
N LEU A 271 12.36 -7.62 -8.21
CA LEU A 271 11.97 -8.82 -7.47
C LEU A 271 11.43 -8.40 -6.10
N THR A 272 10.37 -9.06 -5.67
CA THR A 272 9.83 -8.92 -4.31
C THR A 272 9.55 -10.31 -3.75
N LEU A 273 9.93 -10.50 -2.49
CA LEU A 273 9.55 -11.65 -1.70
C LEU A 273 8.85 -11.13 -0.45
N SER A 274 7.61 -11.54 -0.24
CA SER A 274 6.81 -11.16 0.93
C SER A 274 6.42 -12.38 1.75
N LEU A 275 6.47 -12.24 3.07
CA LEU A 275 6.04 -13.23 4.04
C LEU A 275 4.87 -12.66 4.83
N ARG A 276 3.70 -13.31 4.74
CA ARG A 276 2.48 -12.98 5.49
C ARG A 276 2.43 -13.80 6.77
N LEU A 277 2.42 -13.14 7.91
CA LEU A 277 2.49 -13.77 9.23
C LEU A 277 1.15 -13.64 9.96
N GLY A 278 0.54 -14.77 10.30
CA GLY A 278 -0.73 -14.80 11.06
C GLY A 278 -1.98 -14.56 10.20
N GLY A 279 -1.87 -14.58 8.88
CA GLY A 279 -3.00 -14.56 7.95
C GLY A 279 -3.77 -15.89 8.00
N THR A 280 -5.08 -15.81 7.77
CA THR A 280 -5.99 -16.97 7.74
C THR A 280 -6.40 -17.34 6.33
N SER A 281 -6.00 -16.57 5.32
CA SER A 281 -6.43 -16.70 3.94
C SER A 281 -5.34 -17.27 3.05
N GLU A 282 -5.74 -17.92 1.98
CA GLU A 282 -4.83 -18.50 1.00
C GLU A 282 -4.17 -17.44 0.11
N THR A 283 -4.81 -16.27 -0.08
CA THR A 283 -4.26 -15.16 -0.87
C THR A 283 -4.48 -13.79 -0.23
N ALA A 284 -3.63 -12.82 -0.55
CA ALA A 284 -3.80 -11.42 -0.13
C ALA A 284 -5.08 -10.80 -0.73
N GLN A 285 -5.53 -11.29 -1.89
CA GLN A 285 -6.76 -10.84 -2.53
C GLN A 285 -8.00 -11.29 -1.75
N ASP A 286 -8.04 -12.54 -1.27
CA ASP A 286 -9.15 -13.04 -0.45
C ASP A 286 -9.28 -12.25 0.85
N ASP A 287 -8.15 -11.91 1.44
CA ASP A 287 -8.11 -11.08 2.65
C ASP A 287 -8.63 -9.68 2.38
N PHE A 288 -8.26 -9.07 1.26
CA PHE A 288 -8.74 -7.75 0.86
C PHE A 288 -10.24 -7.78 0.52
N ASP A 289 -10.72 -8.79 -0.20
CA ASP A 289 -12.14 -8.94 -0.53
C ASP A 289 -12.98 -9.12 0.73
N ARG A 290 -12.49 -9.85 1.71
CA ARG A 290 -13.12 -9.99 3.03
C ARG A 290 -13.22 -8.66 3.77
N LEU A 291 -12.17 -7.83 3.72
CA LEU A 291 -12.17 -6.49 4.29
C LEU A 291 -13.19 -5.57 3.60
N ILE A 292 -13.30 -5.65 2.27
CA ILE A 292 -14.31 -4.94 1.48
C ILE A 292 -15.72 -5.36 1.91
N ASP A 293 -15.99 -6.65 1.96
CA ASP A 293 -17.29 -7.17 2.38
C ASP A 293 -17.68 -6.63 3.76
N GLU A 294 -16.75 -6.58 4.69
CA GLU A 294 -16.98 -6.04 6.01
C GLU A 294 -17.23 -4.53 6.04
N ALA A 295 -16.59 -3.78 5.12
CA ALA A 295 -16.79 -2.33 5.01
C ALA A 295 -18.19 -1.97 4.47
N PHE A 296 -18.73 -2.78 3.54
CA PHE A 296 -19.97 -2.48 2.83
C PHE A 296 -21.18 -3.29 3.26
N MET A 297 -20.98 -4.52 3.75
CA MET A 297 -22.10 -5.41 4.12
C MET A 297 -22.50 -5.30 5.59
N VAL A 298 -22.20 -4.20 6.25
CA VAL A 298 -22.62 -4.00 7.64
C VAL A 298 -24.14 -3.83 7.67
N LYS A 299 -24.82 -4.86 8.12
CA LYS A 299 -26.21 -4.73 8.55
C LYS A 299 -26.27 -3.62 9.63
N PRO A 300 -27.31 -2.79 9.64
CA PRO A 300 -27.44 -1.73 10.66
C PRO A 300 -27.37 -2.31 12.07
N PRO A 301 -26.96 -1.54 13.06
CA PRO A 301 -26.92 -1.97 14.46
C PRO A 301 -28.26 -2.62 14.84
N ILE A 302 -28.20 -3.63 15.68
CA ILE A 302 -29.41 -4.36 16.11
C ILE A 302 -30.36 -3.39 16.81
N LYS A 303 -31.62 -3.41 16.39
CA LYS A 303 -32.66 -2.58 16.97
C LYS A 303 -33.24 -3.24 18.22
N GLU A 304 -33.83 -2.43 19.08
CA GLU A 304 -34.55 -2.94 20.25
C GLU A 304 -35.71 -3.83 19.80
N GLY A 305 -35.80 -5.05 20.37
CA GLY A 305 -36.77 -6.07 19.95
C GLY A 305 -36.29 -7.05 18.88
N GLU A 306 -35.20 -6.76 18.15
CA GLU A 306 -34.60 -7.75 17.26
C GLU A 306 -33.74 -8.76 18.06
N ARG A 307 -33.73 -10.02 17.60
CA ARG A 307 -32.91 -11.08 18.21
C ARG A 307 -32.17 -11.88 17.14
N ILE A 308 -30.99 -12.33 17.48
CA ILE A 308 -30.08 -13.11 16.63
C ILE A 308 -29.93 -14.51 17.21
N ASN A 309 -30.17 -15.54 16.39
CA ASN A 309 -29.91 -16.91 16.78
C ASN A 309 -28.42 -17.23 16.66
N LEU A 310 -27.74 -17.58 17.76
CA LEU A 310 -26.30 -17.87 17.80
C LEU A 310 -25.90 -19.02 16.87
N ASN A 311 -26.78 -20.01 16.69
CA ASN A 311 -26.50 -21.20 15.89
C ASN A 311 -26.57 -20.94 14.37
N THR A 312 -27.29 -19.92 13.94
CA THR A 312 -27.42 -19.56 12.51
C THR A 312 -26.81 -18.20 12.18
N ALA A 313 -26.40 -17.44 13.20
CA ALA A 313 -25.80 -16.13 13.05
C ALA A 313 -24.62 -16.16 12.09
N THR A 314 -24.62 -15.22 11.13
CA THR A 314 -23.45 -14.94 10.31
C THR A 314 -22.49 -14.01 11.06
N PHE A 315 -21.27 -13.87 10.58
CA PHE A 315 -20.32 -12.86 11.09
C PHE A 315 -20.97 -11.47 11.12
N GLN A 316 -21.71 -11.12 10.08
CA GLN A 316 -22.39 -9.82 9.95
C GLN A 316 -23.53 -9.65 10.95
N ASP A 317 -24.26 -10.71 11.27
CA ASP A 317 -25.28 -10.66 12.30
C ASP A 317 -24.68 -10.38 13.68
N LEU A 318 -23.56 -11.05 14.00
CA LEU A 318 -22.83 -10.84 15.25
C LEU A 318 -22.26 -9.41 15.34
N MET A 319 -21.75 -8.85 14.23
CA MET A 319 -21.23 -7.49 14.20
C MET A 319 -22.28 -6.40 14.46
N ARG A 320 -23.59 -6.70 14.43
CA ARG A 320 -24.68 -5.79 14.80
C ARG A 320 -24.80 -5.58 16.31
N LEU A 321 -24.21 -6.49 17.12
CA LEU A 321 -24.27 -6.42 18.57
C LEU A 321 -23.44 -5.24 19.11
N PRO A 322 -23.90 -4.55 20.16
CA PRO A 322 -23.20 -3.40 20.73
C PRO A 322 -21.79 -3.81 21.21
N ARG A 323 -20.77 -3.02 20.85
CA ARG A 323 -19.36 -3.24 21.17
C ARG A 323 -18.80 -4.59 20.69
N MET A 324 -19.45 -5.24 19.74
CA MET A 324 -18.88 -6.43 19.11
C MET A 324 -17.62 -6.05 18.34
N THR A 325 -16.59 -6.86 18.48
CA THR A 325 -15.36 -6.71 17.73
C THR A 325 -15.19 -7.91 16.80
N ARG A 326 -14.40 -7.74 15.73
CA ARG A 326 -14.09 -8.79 14.79
C ARG A 326 -13.55 -10.05 15.51
N ALA A 327 -12.55 -9.88 16.37
CA ALA A 327 -11.95 -10.99 17.10
C ALA A 327 -12.99 -11.75 17.96
N LEU A 328 -13.93 -11.05 18.58
CA LEU A 328 -14.99 -11.68 19.35
C LEU A 328 -15.98 -12.42 18.44
N ALA A 329 -16.37 -11.84 17.31
CA ALA A 329 -17.23 -12.52 16.35
C ALA A 329 -16.56 -13.80 15.79
N ASP A 330 -15.27 -13.73 15.44
CA ASP A 330 -14.49 -14.88 14.99
C ASP A 330 -14.36 -15.96 16.09
N HIS A 331 -14.14 -15.56 17.35
CA HIS A 331 -14.10 -16.50 18.47
C HIS A 331 -15.45 -17.20 18.67
N ILE A 332 -16.56 -16.48 18.53
CA ILE A 332 -17.92 -17.04 18.61
C ILE A 332 -18.14 -18.06 17.47
N LEU A 333 -17.76 -17.71 16.25
CA LEU A 333 -17.92 -18.60 15.10
C LEU A 333 -17.02 -19.85 15.21
N ARG A 334 -15.77 -19.71 15.69
CA ARG A 334 -14.87 -20.83 15.95
C ARG A 334 -15.41 -21.74 17.05
N TYR A 335 -15.88 -21.19 18.14
CA TYR A 335 -16.53 -21.97 19.22
C TYR A 335 -17.66 -22.83 18.64
N ARG A 336 -18.54 -22.24 17.81
CA ARG A 336 -19.60 -22.98 17.12
C ARG A 336 -19.08 -24.09 16.20
N GLN A 337 -17.97 -23.86 15.49
CA GLN A 337 -17.36 -24.90 14.64
C GLN A 337 -16.79 -26.05 15.46
N GLU A 338 -16.15 -25.75 16.61
CA GLU A 338 -15.50 -26.73 17.49
C GLU A 338 -16.53 -27.57 18.25
N TYR A 339 -17.57 -26.94 18.81
CA TYR A 339 -18.59 -27.56 19.63
C TYR A 339 -19.89 -27.89 18.88
N LYS A 340 -19.91 -27.66 17.57
CA LYS A 340 -21.02 -27.85 16.61
C LYS A 340 -22.20 -26.90 16.79
N ARG A 341 -22.58 -26.53 18.02
CA ARG A 341 -23.66 -25.58 18.31
C ARG A 341 -23.55 -25.02 19.72
N PHE A 342 -24.22 -23.93 19.97
CA PHE A 342 -24.50 -23.43 21.32
C PHE A 342 -25.76 -24.13 21.85
N GLU A 343 -25.71 -24.52 23.07
CA GLU A 343 -26.90 -25.09 23.79
C GLU A 343 -27.62 -23.98 24.57
N SER A 344 -26.88 -22.97 25.02
CA SER A 344 -27.43 -21.79 25.68
C SER A 344 -26.65 -20.51 25.35
N VAL A 345 -27.28 -19.36 25.59
CA VAL A 345 -26.61 -18.05 25.40
C VAL A 345 -25.48 -17.84 26.41
N GLU A 346 -25.59 -18.46 27.59
CA GLU A 346 -24.65 -18.39 28.69
C GLU A 346 -23.26 -18.93 28.32
N GLU A 347 -23.17 -19.84 27.36
CA GLU A 347 -21.89 -20.39 26.87
C GLU A 347 -20.97 -19.34 26.27
N LEU A 348 -21.50 -18.19 25.86
CA LEU A 348 -20.68 -17.06 25.43
C LEU A 348 -19.68 -16.60 26.49
N LYS A 349 -19.96 -16.83 27.79
CA LYS A 349 -19.03 -16.48 28.86
C LYS A 349 -17.74 -17.34 28.86
N ASN A 350 -17.78 -18.50 28.21
CA ASN A 350 -16.63 -19.39 28.06
C ASN A 350 -15.69 -18.94 26.94
N ILE A 351 -16.12 -17.95 26.11
CA ILE A 351 -15.34 -17.47 24.96
C ILE A 351 -14.35 -16.41 25.42
N ARG A 352 -13.10 -16.62 25.06
CA ARG A 352 -12.01 -15.70 25.38
C ARG A 352 -12.31 -14.27 24.87
N GLY A 353 -12.33 -13.31 25.78
CA GLY A 353 -12.56 -11.89 25.48
C GLY A 353 -14.00 -11.43 25.72
N VAL A 354 -14.93 -12.32 26.02
CA VAL A 354 -16.28 -11.95 26.44
C VAL A 354 -16.27 -11.64 27.94
N SER A 355 -16.43 -10.36 28.28
CA SER A 355 -16.59 -9.92 29.67
C SER A 355 -18.06 -9.98 30.10
N GLU A 356 -18.31 -10.02 31.43
CA GLU A 356 -19.67 -9.99 31.99
C GLU A 356 -20.46 -8.75 31.51
N ALA A 357 -19.78 -7.61 31.34
CA ALA A 357 -20.40 -6.39 30.83
C ALA A 357 -20.82 -6.50 29.36
N LEU A 358 -20.04 -7.21 28.53
CA LEU A 358 -20.40 -7.48 27.14
C LEU A 358 -21.54 -8.50 27.07
N PHE A 359 -21.45 -9.56 27.82
CA PHE A 359 -22.52 -10.57 27.90
C PHE A 359 -23.86 -9.92 28.28
N SER A 360 -23.89 -9.12 29.34
CA SER A 360 -25.10 -8.39 29.79
C SER A 360 -25.66 -7.46 28.72
N ALA A 361 -24.80 -6.86 27.90
CA ALA A 361 -25.23 -6.00 26.79
C ALA A 361 -25.86 -6.82 25.62
N TRP A 362 -25.43 -8.07 25.43
CA TRP A 362 -25.84 -8.92 24.31
C TRP A 362 -27.01 -9.84 24.61
N GLN A 363 -27.17 -10.33 25.85
CA GLN A 363 -28.14 -11.35 26.21
C GLN A 363 -29.59 -11.02 25.76
N ARG A 364 -29.97 -9.75 25.73
CA ARG A 364 -31.28 -9.32 25.30
C ARG A 364 -31.51 -9.43 23.78
N PHE A 365 -30.42 -9.49 23.01
CA PHE A 365 -30.43 -9.57 21.55
C PHE A 365 -30.14 -10.97 21.02
N LEU A 366 -29.80 -11.92 21.89
CA LEU A 366 -29.39 -13.25 21.49
C LEU A 366 -30.39 -14.30 21.96
N PHE A 367 -30.49 -15.36 21.18
CA PHE A 367 -31.21 -16.58 21.55
C PHE A 367 -30.55 -17.79 20.90
N VAL A 368 -30.90 -18.96 21.38
CA VAL A 368 -30.48 -20.25 20.84
C VAL A 368 -31.74 -21.03 20.52
N GLU A 369 -31.83 -21.45 19.27
CA GLU A 369 -32.83 -22.46 18.86
C GLU A 369 -32.13 -23.81 18.80
N PRO A 370 -32.81 -24.87 19.25
CA PRO A 370 -32.26 -26.23 19.27
C PRO A 370 -31.90 -26.79 17.89
#